data_da4982fa2b3d7d26a662b85dddd8e1e6
#
_entry.id   da4982fa2b3d7d26a662b85dddd8e1e6
#
_cell.length_a   1.000
_cell.length_b   1.000
_cell.length_c   1.000
_cell.angle_alpha   90.00
_cell.angle_beta   90.00
_cell.angle_gamma   90.00
#
_symmetry.space_group_name_H-M   'P 1'
#
loop_
_entity.id
_entity.type
_entity.pdbx_description
1 polymer ?
#
loop_
_entity_poly.entity_id
_entity_poly.type
_entity_poly.pdbx_seq_one_letter_code
_entity_poly.pdbx_strand_id
1 'polypeptide(L)'
;FSLVTILDYIERTHTYYLSKRLHEIEQTIDLLIKSYDKSHPLLLALNSFFLEYKSRLATHIKAEESFMLPYIKSLLKFEKHEINVQDYFVTTKDNSMDKILNAHDDVELDLAKMRETLVSTETHETSKTLYRILITQLESFEKDLLVHGLVEDRVLIPRAKQLEENLNEIFSEMIRWN
;
A
#
# COMPACT_ATOMS: atom_id res chain seq x y z
N PHE A 1 4.34 12.52 -15.45
CA PHE A 1 4.01 11.10 -15.68
C PHE A 1 2.52 10.97 -15.96
N SER A 2 2.12 10.01 -16.83
CA SER A 2 0.72 9.71 -17.08
C SER A 2 0.08 8.98 -15.89
N LEU A 3 -1.26 9.03 -15.75
CA LEU A 3 -1.97 8.29 -14.72
C LEU A 3 -1.73 6.76 -14.86
N VAL A 4 -1.61 6.27 -16.10
CA VAL A 4 -1.25 4.87 -16.40
C VAL A 4 0.12 4.50 -15.83
N THR A 5 1.12 5.39 -15.97
CA THR A 5 2.46 5.16 -15.42
C THR A 5 2.46 5.11 -13.90
N ILE A 6 1.63 5.94 -13.27
CA ILE A 6 1.50 5.96 -11.81
C ILE A 6 0.83 4.68 -11.32
N LEU A 7 -0.24 4.22 -11.96
CA LEU A 7 -0.88 2.94 -11.66
C LEU A 7 0.09 1.76 -11.79
N ASP A 8 0.90 1.70 -12.86
CA ASP A 8 1.92 0.66 -13.04
C ASP A 8 2.98 0.70 -11.91
N TYR A 9 3.38 1.89 -11.45
CA TYR A 9 4.28 2.04 -10.31
C TYR A 9 3.64 1.48 -9.03
N ILE A 10 2.39 1.84 -8.72
CA ILE A 10 1.66 1.35 -7.53
C ILE A 10 1.56 -0.19 -7.55
N GLU A 11 1.10 -0.78 -8.64
CA GLU A 11 0.97 -2.24 -8.77
C GLU A 11 2.31 -2.99 -8.62
N ARG A 12 3.39 -2.43 -9.16
CA ARG A 12 4.73 -3.03 -9.01
C ARG A 12 5.26 -2.93 -7.59
N THR A 13 5.03 -1.83 -6.90
CA THR A 13 5.44 -1.68 -5.51
C THR A 13 4.65 -2.61 -4.60
N HIS A 14 3.34 -2.80 -4.80
CA HIS A 14 2.54 -3.79 -4.10
C HIS A 14 3.10 -5.21 -4.26
N THR A 15 3.34 -5.61 -5.51
CA THR A 15 3.95 -6.90 -5.81
C THR A 15 5.31 -7.07 -5.11
N TYR A 16 6.15 -6.05 -5.16
CA TYR A 16 7.47 -6.07 -4.53
C TYR A 16 7.38 -6.17 -3.00
N TYR A 17 6.46 -5.45 -2.36
CA TYR A 17 6.28 -5.49 -0.91
C TYR A 17 5.82 -6.86 -0.45
N LEU A 18 4.78 -7.41 -1.08
CA LEU A 18 4.20 -8.69 -0.67
C LEU A 18 5.10 -9.89 -1.01
N SER A 19 5.72 -9.90 -2.18
CA SER A 19 6.49 -11.05 -2.65
C SER A 19 7.94 -11.09 -2.17
N LYS A 20 8.53 -9.93 -1.83
CA LYS A 20 9.95 -9.84 -1.51
C LYS A 20 10.22 -9.17 -0.16
N ARG A 21 9.84 -7.90 0.02
CA ARG A 21 10.25 -7.11 1.19
C ARG A 21 9.79 -7.70 2.52
N LEU A 22 8.51 -8.00 2.64
CA LEU A 22 7.98 -8.60 3.86
C LEU A 22 8.62 -9.96 4.16
N HIS A 23 8.90 -10.74 3.13
CA HIS A 23 9.54 -12.04 3.28
C HIS A 23 11.00 -11.93 3.75
N GLU A 24 11.78 -11.00 3.19
CA GLU A 24 13.17 -10.73 3.62
C GLU A 24 13.25 -10.31 5.09
N ILE A 25 12.35 -9.43 5.55
CA ILE A 25 12.28 -9.00 6.95
C ILE A 25 11.89 -10.17 7.85
N GLU A 26 10.88 -10.95 7.48
CA GLU A 26 10.44 -12.15 8.23
C GLU A 26 11.57 -13.16 8.40
N GLN A 27 12.32 -13.44 7.34
CA GLN A 27 13.50 -14.33 7.41
C GLN A 27 14.57 -13.80 8.38
N THR A 28 14.81 -12.50 8.40
CA THR A 28 15.78 -11.89 9.32
C THR A 28 15.31 -11.99 10.77
N ILE A 29 14.02 -11.79 11.04
CA ILE A 29 13.41 -11.99 12.37
C ILE A 29 13.56 -13.45 12.80
N ASP A 30 13.27 -14.40 11.92
CA ASP A 30 13.43 -15.83 12.20
C ASP A 30 14.88 -16.22 12.52
N LEU A 31 15.84 -15.67 11.79
CA LEU A 31 17.27 -15.89 12.04
C LEU A 31 17.69 -15.29 13.39
N LEU A 32 17.17 -14.12 13.74
CA LEU A 32 17.40 -13.52 15.06
C LEU A 32 16.85 -14.42 16.17
N ILE A 33 15.62 -14.88 16.08
CA ILE A 33 15.00 -15.77 17.07
C ILE A 33 15.79 -17.07 17.22
N LYS A 34 16.33 -17.62 16.12
CA LYS A 34 17.18 -18.83 16.15
C LYS A 34 18.55 -18.60 16.75
N SER A 35 19.10 -17.38 16.67
CA SER A 35 20.42 -17.02 17.19
C SER A 35 20.40 -16.62 18.67
N TYR A 36 19.23 -16.35 19.21
CA TYR A 36 19.00 -16.10 20.64
C TYR A 36 18.30 -17.30 21.29
N ASP A 37 18.15 -17.26 22.62
CA ASP A 37 17.24 -18.19 23.30
C ASP A 37 15.81 -18.00 22.73
N LYS A 38 15.20 -19.10 22.29
CA LYS A 38 13.85 -19.12 21.69
C LYS A 38 12.75 -18.51 22.58
N SER A 39 13.05 -18.32 23.86
CA SER A 39 12.14 -17.70 24.85
C SER A 39 12.33 -16.20 25.04
N HIS A 40 13.20 -15.53 24.24
CA HIS A 40 13.48 -14.10 24.43
C HIS A 40 12.21 -13.24 24.20
N PRO A 41 11.62 -12.62 25.27
CA PRO A 41 10.29 -12.03 25.18
C PRO A 41 10.19 -10.92 24.12
N LEU A 42 11.23 -10.10 23.97
CA LEU A 42 11.27 -9.02 23.00
C LEU A 42 11.19 -9.56 21.55
N LEU A 43 11.92 -10.64 21.23
CA LEU A 43 11.93 -11.20 19.90
C LEU A 43 10.58 -11.90 19.56
N LEU A 44 9.95 -12.51 20.54
CA LEU A 44 8.59 -13.07 20.38
C LEU A 44 7.56 -11.96 20.15
N ALA A 45 7.64 -10.87 20.92
CA ALA A 45 6.76 -9.71 20.73
C ALA A 45 6.98 -9.05 19.35
N LEU A 46 8.25 -8.91 18.92
CA LEU A 46 8.61 -8.41 17.61
C LEU A 46 8.00 -9.26 16.48
N ASN A 47 8.17 -10.58 16.58
CA ASN A 47 7.62 -11.50 15.59
C ASN A 47 6.09 -11.41 15.51
N SER A 48 5.40 -11.40 16.65
CA SER A 48 3.95 -11.28 16.69
C SER A 48 3.47 -9.96 16.09
N PHE A 49 4.12 -8.87 16.42
CA PHE A 49 3.82 -7.55 15.86
C PHE A 49 4.06 -7.52 14.33
N PHE A 50 5.17 -8.08 13.87
CA PHE A 50 5.49 -8.09 12.45
C PHE A 50 4.49 -8.94 11.63
N LEU A 51 4.05 -10.07 12.17
CA LEU A 51 3.04 -10.91 11.52
C LEU A 51 1.68 -10.18 11.42
N GLU A 52 1.29 -9.46 12.47
CA GLU A 52 0.08 -8.63 12.46
C GLU A 52 0.21 -7.50 11.43
N TYR A 53 1.32 -6.77 11.44
CA TYR A 53 1.61 -5.72 10.48
C TYR A 53 1.56 -6.24 9.02
N LYS A 54 2.23 -7.37 8.75
CA LYS A 54 2.21 -8.04 7.45
C LYS A 54 0.79 -8.36 6.98
N SER A 55 -0.06 -8.86 7.88
CA SER A 55 -1.46 -9.17 7.58
C SER A 55 -2.27 -7.92 7.26
N ARG A 56 -2.09 -6.85 8.03
CA ARG A 56 -2.78 -5.56 7.81
C ARG A 56 -2.36 -4.93 6.48
N LEU A 57 -1.07 -4.86 6.19
CA LEU A 57 -0.57 -4.32 4.92
C LEU A 57 -1.07 -5.15 3.72
N ALA A 58 -1.09 -6.48 3.83
CA ALA A 58 -1.62 -7.33 2.77
C ALA A 58 -3.13 -7.11 2.54
N THR A 59 -3.89 -6.87 3.60
CA THR A 59 -5.33 -6.57 3.52
C THR A 59 -5.56 -5.19 2.88
N HIS A 60 -4.79 -4.20 3.26
CA HIS A 60 -4.80 -2.86 2.69
C HIS A 60 -4.51 -2.88 1.18
N ILE A 61 -3.39 -3.44 0.76
CA ILE A 61 -3.02 -3.61 -0.65
C ILE A 61 -4.12 -4.35 -1.44
N LYS A 62 -4.68 -5.41 -0.85
CA LYS A 62 -5.77 -6.17 -1.49
C LYS A 62 -7.03 -5.31 -1.69
N ALA A 63 -7.35 -4.43 -0.77
CA ALA A 63 -8.49 -3.52 -0.91
C ALA A 63 -8.26 -2.54 -2.08
N GLU A 64 -7.08 -1.95 -2.18
CA GLU A 64 -6.70 -1.06 -3.29
C GLU A 64 -6.74 -1.78 -4.64
N GLU A 65 -6.12 -2.95 -4.73
CA GLU A 65 -6.11 -3.77 -5.96
C GLU A 65 -7.50 -4.28 -6.36
N SER A 66 -8.41 -4.46 -5.40
CA SER A 66 -9.75 -4.97 -5.67
C SER A 66 -10.77 -3.88 -6.00
N PHE A 67 -10.56 -2.65 -5.51
CA PHE A 67 -11.56 -1.58 -5.62
C PHE A 67 -10.98 -0.31 -6.26
N MET A 68 -9.95 0.30 -5.70
CA MET A 68 -9.43 1.59 -6.12
C MET A 68 -8.76 1.54 -7.51
N LEU A 69 -7.80 0.65 -7.69
CA LEU A 69 -7.07 0.57 -8.97
C LEU A 69 -7.97 0.14 -10.15
N PRO A 70 -8.87 -0.85 -10.00
CA PRO A 70 -9.84 -1.18 -11.05
C PRO A 70 -10.79 -0.05 -11.38
N TYR A 71 -11.23 0.71 -10.38
CA TYR A 71 -12.07 1.88 -10.60
C TYR A 71 -11.36 2.95 -11.45
N ILE A 72 -10.13 3.33 -11.06
CA ILE A 72 -9.34 4.31 -11.82
C ILE A 72 -9.06 3.82 -13.26
N LYS A 73 -8.75 2.52 -13.43
CA LYS A 73 -8.58 1.91 -14.76
C LYS A 73 -9.86 1.99 -15.60
N SER A 74 -11.01 1.88 -14.99
CA SER A 74 -12.32 2.01 -15.66
C SER A 74 -12.55 3.45 -16.15
N LEU A 75 -12.23 4.47 -15.33
CA LEU A 75 -12.26 5.87 -15.74
C LEU A 75 -11.36 6.12 -16.96
N LEU A 76 -10.14 5.60 -16.95
CA LEU A 76 -9.18 5.73 -18.07
C LEU A 76 -9.68 5.04 -19.35
N LYS A 77 -10.33 3.88 -19.22
CA LYS A 77 -10.91 3.19 -20.38
C LYS A 77 -12.04 3.99 -21.02
N PHE A 78 -12.89 4.62 -20.19
CA PHE A 78 -13.96 5.47 -20.69
C PHE A 78 -13.42 6.74 -21.36
N GLU A 79 -12.41 7.41 -20.75
CA GLU A 79 -11.71 8.54 -21.36
C GLU A 79 -11.17 8.23 -22.76
N LYS A 80 -10.65 7.00 -22.94
CA LYS A 80 -10.10 6.53 -24.22
C LYS A 80 -11.14 5.95 -25.19
N HIS A 81 -12.42 6.00 -24.85
CA HIS A 81 -13.52 5.36 -25.61
C HIS A 81 -13.37 3.84 -25.77
N GLU A 82 -12.69 3.17 -24.84
CA GLU A 82 -12.52 1.71 -24.84
C GLU A 82 -13.70 0.97 -24.21
N ILE A 83 -14.55 1.67 -23.44
CA ILE A 83 -15.81 1.16 -22.89
C ILE A 83 -16.96 2.10 -23.27
N ASN A 84 -18.18 1.57 -23.34
CA ASN A 84 -19.37 2.36 -23.67
C ASN A 84 -19.96 3.08 -22.44
N VAL A 85 -20.92 3.95 -22.68
CA VAL A 85 -21.61 4.76 -21.65
C VAL A 85 -22.31 3.90 -20.60
N GLN A 86 -22.88 2.74 -21.01
CA GLN A 86 -23.59 1.86 -20.09
C GLN A 86 -22.64 1.15 -19.12
N ASP A 87 -21.48 0.68 -19.60
CA ASP A 87 -20.46 0.06 -18.77
C ASP A 87 -19.86 1.07 -17.78
N TYR A 88 -19.63 2.32 -18.23
CA TYR A 88 -19.20 3.40 -17.37
C TYR A 88 -20.24 3.69 -16.26
N PHE A 89 -21.51 3.81 -16.61
CA PHE A 89 -22.59 4.04 -15.65
C PHE A 89 -22.67 2.91 -14.61
N VAL A 90 -22.61 1.65 -15.02
CA VAL A 90 -22.63 0.51 -14.11
C VAL A 90 -21.46 0.55 -13.11
N THR A 91 -20.29 1.00 -13.54
CA THR A 91 -19.10 1.12 -12.68
C THR A 91 -19.21 2.27 -11.69
N THR A 92 -19.79 3.41 -12.10
CA THR A 92 -19.76 4.66 -11.31
C THR A 92 -21.02 4.91 -10.49
N LYS A 93 -22.16 4.29 -10.83
CA LYS A 93 -23.46 4.55 -10.16
C LYS A 93 -23.44 4.38 -8.63
N ASP A 94 -22.68 3.41 -8.11
CA ASP A 94 -22.59 3.09 -6.69
C ASP A 94 -21.20 3.38 -6.09
N ASN A 95 -20.23 3.79 -6.93
CA ASN A 95 -18.84 4.03 -6.56
C ASN A 95 -18.42 5.46 -6.92
N SER A 96 -17.51 6.00 -6.15
CA SER A 96 -16.79 7.24 -6.44
C SER A 96 -15.44 7.22 -5.74
N MET A 97 -14.50 8.04 -6.17
CA MET A 97 -13.21 8.19 -5.49
C MET A 97 -13.39 8.56 -4.02
N ASP A 98 -14.35 9.41 -3.68
CA ASP A 98 -14.62 9.79 -2.29
C ASP A 98 -15.12 8.62 -1.43
N LYS A 99 -15.96 7.74 -1.96
CA LYS A 99 -16.42 6.54 -1.24
C LYS A 99 -15.28 5.56 -1.01
N ILE A 100 -14.42 5.37 -2.01
CA ILE A 100 -13.26 4.49 -1.95
C ILE A 100 -12.29 5.00 -0.88
N LEU A 101 -11.99 6.29 -0.86
CA LEU A 101 -11.06 6.90 0.09
C LEU A 101 -11.58 6.91 1.53
N ASN A 102 -12.89 7.08 1.73
CA ASN A 102 -13.47 7.01 3.09
C ASN A 102 -13.36 5.61 3.72
N ALA A 103 -13.05 4.58 2.92
CA ALA A 103 -12.82 3.22 3.38
C ALA A 103 -11.32 2.88 3.49
N HIS A 104 -10.44 3.83 3.18
CA HIS A 104 -8.99 3.64 3.18
C HIS A 104 -8.41 3.81 4.59
N ASP A 105 -7.55 2.88 4.99
CA ASP A 105 -6.91 2.83 6.31
C ASP A 105 -5.40 3.12 6.15
N ASP A 106 -4.82 3.92 7.05
CA ASP A 106 -3.41 4.28 7.03
C ASP A 106 -2.58 3.23 7.81
N VAL A 107 -1.76 2.47 7.11
CA VAL A 107 -0.96 1.35 7.67
C VAL A 107 0.52 1.74 7.89
N GLU A 108 0.96 2.92 7.43
CA GLU A 108 2.38 3.28 7.37
C GLU A 108 3.02 3.55 8.74
N LEU A 109 2.27 4.09 9.69
CA LEU A 109 2.78 4.57 10.98
C LEU A 109 3.24 3.46 11.95
N ASP A 110 2.78 2.23 11.78
CA ASP A 110 3.04 1.15 12.72
C ASP A 110 4.47 0.59 12.62
N LEU A 111 5.06 0.62 11.42
CA LEU A 111 6.42 0.12 11.20
C LEU A 111 7.48 0.98 11.89
N ALA A 112 7.30 2.30 11.89
CA ALA A 112 8.18 3.25 12.58
C ALA A 112 8.23 2.98 14.09
N LYS A 113 7.07 2.75 14.72
CA LYS A 113 6.97 2.42 16.15
C LYS A 113 7.71 1.12 16.49
N MET A 114 7.59 0.11 15.63
CA MET A 114 8.32 -1.16 15.81
C MET A 114 9.84 -0.93 15.80
N ARG A 115 10.34 -0.19 14.81
CA ARG A 115 11.77 0.12 14.68
C ARG A 115 12.29 0.93 15.89
N GLU A 116 11.56 1.94 16.31
CA GLU A 116 11.92 2.76 17.50
C GLU A 116 12.00 1.91 18.77
N THR A 117 11.07 0.99 18.97
CA THR A 117 11.10 0.05 20.10
C THR A 117 12.34 -0.83 20.05
N LEU A 118 12.72 -1.33 18.87
CA LEU A 118 13.94 -2.11 18.70
C LEU A 118 15.19 -1.30 19.03
N VAL A 119 15.31 -0.09 18.49
CA VAL A 119 16.46 0.79 18.72
C VAL A 119 16.61 1.15 20.20
N SER A 120 15.51 1.38 20.91
CA SER A 120 15.54 1.74 22.35
C SER A 120 15.91 0.57 23.28
N THR A 121 15.78 -0.68 22.80
CA THR A 121 16.01 -1.91 23.59
C THR A 121 17.31 -2.61 23.26
N GLU A 122 18.25 -1.98 22.56
CA GLU A 122 19.54 -2.55 22.17
C GLU A 122 20.32 -3.09 23.40
N THR A 123 20.22 -4.37 23.67
CA THR A 123 20.97 -5.06 24.73
C THR A 123 22.29 -5.58 24.19
N HIS A 124 23.33 -5.45 24.98
CA HIS A 124 24.76 -5.48 24.59
C HIS A 124 25.36 -6.81 24.14
N GLU A 125 24.61 -7.91 24.03
CA GLU A 125 25.21 -9.22 23.77
C GLU A 125 24.47 -10.04 22.71
N THR A 126 25.14 -10.46 21.71
CA THR A 126 24.81 -11.43 20.66
C THR A 126 24.16 -10.87 19.39
N SER A 127 24.74 -11.31 18.26
CA SER A 127 24.27 -11.10 16.89
C SER A 127 24.01 -9.64 16.45
N LYS A 128 24.88 -8.70 16.86
CA LYS A 128 24.84 -7.28 16.42
C LYS A 128 24.65 -7.13 14.91
N THR A 129 25.15 -8.05 14.10
CA THR A 129 25.06 -7.99 12.64
C THR A 129 23.62 -8.22 12.15
N LEU A 130 22.94 -9.29 12.58
CA LEU A 130 21.54 -9.57 12.19
C LEU A 130 20.60 -8.48 12.67
N TYR A 131 20.83 -7.98 13.87
CA TYR A 131 20.05 -6.87 14.42
C TYR A 131 20.18 -5.60 13.59
N ARG A 132 21.41 -5.23 13.18
CA ARG A 132 21.65 -4.09 12.29
C ARG A 132 21.03 -4.29 10.91
N ILE A 133 21.11 -5.52 10.37
CA ILE A 133 20.46 -5.86 9.11
C ILE A 133 18.95 -5.63 9.22
N LEU A 134 18.33 -6.12 10.29
CA LEU A 134 16.88 -5.89 10.52
C LEU A 134 16.52 -4.41 10.59
N ILE A 135 17.23 -3.64 11.41
CA ILE A 135 17.00 -2.18 11.51
C ILE A 135 17.11 -1.52 10.13
N THR A 136 18.16 -1.83 9.36
CA THR A 136 18.34 -1.27 8.02
C THR A 136 17.23 -1.68 7.05
N GLN A 137 16.75 -2.93 7.13
CA GLN A 137 15.63 -3.40 6.32
C GLN A 137 14.33 -2.66 6.67
N LEU A 138 14.04 -2.46 7.96
CA LEU A 138 12.88 -1.72 8.44
C LEU A 138 12.94 -0.26 8.02
N GLU A 139 14.07 0.42 8.20
CA GLU A 139 14.28 1.81 7.76
C GLU A 139 14.10 1.99 6.26
N SER A 140 14.64 1.07 5.45
CA SER A 140 14.49 1.11 4.01
C SER A 140 13.03 0.90 3.61
N PHE A 141 12.36 -0.06 4.24
CA PHE A 141 10.96 -0.36 3.93
C PHE A 141 10.02 0.77 4.35
N GLU A 142 10.24 1.39 5.51
CA GLU A 142 9.53 2.57 5.98
C GLU A 142 9.64 3.74 4.98
N LYS A 143 10.84 3.98 4.44
CA LYS A 143 11.06 5.00 3.40
C LYS A 143 10.34 4.66 2.09
N ASP A 144 10.38 3.39 1.69
CA ASP A 144 9.71 2.93 0.47
C ASP A 144 8.18 3.12 0.59
N LEU A 145 7.60 2.76 1.74
CA LEU A 145 6.17 2.95 2.04
C LEU A 145 5.79 4.43 2.09
N LEU A 146 6.60 5.27 2.73
CA LEU A 146 6.35 6.71 2.77
C LEU A 146 6.31 7.31 1.36
N VAL A 147 7.25 6.94 0.49
CA VAL A 147 7.26 7.41 -0.91
C VAL A 147 6.05 6.88 -1.66
N HIS A 148 5.67 5.62 -1.45
CA HIS A 148 4.49 5.01 -2.05
C HIS A 148 3.21 5.78 -1.67
N GLY A 149 2.95 5.97 -0.37
CA GLY A 149 1.80 6.73 0.11
C GLY A 149 1.79 8.19 -0.37
N LEU A 150 2.96 8.86 -0.41
CA LEU A 150 3.04 10.20 -0.99
C LEU A 150 2.66 10.24 -2.48
N VAL A 151 3.07 9.24 -3.27
CA VAL A 151 2.68 9.15 -4.69
C VAL A 151 1.18 8.89 -4.82
N GLU A 152 0.64 8.05 -3.96
CA GLU A 152 -0.78 7.75 -3.94
C GLU A 152 -1.62 8.96 -3.54
N ASP A 153 -1.37 9.53 -2.37
CA ASP A 153 -2.16 10.61 -1.80
C ASP A 153 -2.01 11.94 -2.55
N ARG A 154 -0.81 12.25 -3.02
CA ARG A 154 -0.51 13.55 -3.61
C ARG A 154 -0.59 13.57 -5.14
N VAL A 155 -0.57 12.40 -5.77
CA VAL A 155 -0.53 12.33 -7.24
C VAL A 155 -1.63 11.46 -7.81
N LEU A 156 -1.75 10.19 -7.40
CA LEU A 156 -2.71 9.25 -7.96
C LEU A 156 -4.15 9.70 -7.67
N ILE A 157 -4.48 9.85 -6.39
CA ILE A 157 -5.82 10.16 -5.92
C ILE A 157 -6.34 11.50 -6.46
N PRO A 158 -5.61 12.64 -6.34
CA PRO A 158 -6.08 13.91 -6.87
C PRO A 158 -6.33 13.90 -8.37
N ARG A 159 -5.47 13.21 -9.12
CA ARG A 159 -5.63 13.10 -10.58
C ARG A 159 -6.77 12.18 -10.98
N ALA A 160 -7.01 11.11 -10.23
CA ALA A 160 -8.16 10.24 -10.44
C ALA A 160 -9.48 10.97 -10.17
N LYS A 161 -9.55 11.77 -9.11
CA LYS A 161 -10.70 12.63 -8.82
C LYS A 161 -10.97 13.64 -9.93
N GLN A 162 -9.94 14.33 -10.40
CA GLN A 162 -10.09 15.29 -11.49
C GLN A 162 -10.59 14.61 -12.77
N LEU A 163 -10.08 13.40 -13.08
CA LEU A 163 -10.57 12.62 -14.22
C LEU A 163 -12.03 12.22 -14.04
N GLU A 164 -12.41 11.75 -12.85
CA GLU A 164 -13.81 11.40 -12.52
C GLU A 164 -14.76 12.60 -12.71
N GLU A 165 -14.41 13.77 -12.20
CA GLU A 165 -15.17 15.00 -12.33
C GLU A 165 -15.38 15.38 -13.80
N ASN A 166 -14.30 15.40 -14.59
CA ASN A 166 -14.36 15.74 -16.01
C ASN A 166 -15.27 14.76 -16.79
N LEU A 167 -15.15 13.46 -16.50
CA LEU A 167 -15.96 12.44 -17.15
C LEU A 167 -17.43 12.50 -16.76
N ASN A 168 -17.74 12.86 -15.51
CA ASN A 168 -19.11 13.03 -15.04
C ASN A 168 -19.79 14.25 -15.71
N GLU A 169 -19.06 15.32 -15.98
CA GLU A 169 -19.55 16.46 -16.76
C GLU A 169 -19.90 16.04 -18.18
N ILE A 170 -18.99 15.38 -18.89
CA ILE A 170 -19.21 14.84 -20.25
C ILE A 170 -20.40 13.88 -20.28
N PHE A 171 -20.48 12.97 -19.32
CA PHE A 171 -21.58 12.01 -19.20
C PHE A 171 -22.93 12.71 -19.01
N SER A 172 -22.99 13.74 -18.17
CA SER A 172 -24.18 14.52 -17.91
C SER A 172 -24.67 15.30 -19.15
N GLU A 173 -23.74 15.80 -19.95
CA GLU A 173 -24.04 16.43 -21.22
C GLU A 173 -24.60 15.42 -22.25
N MET A 174 -23.99 14.25 -22.39
CA MET A 174 -24.47 13.19 -23.30
C MET A 174 -25.90 12.75 -23.01
N ILE A 175 -26.29 12.70 -21.71
CA ILE A 175 -27.67 12.34 -21.33
C ILE A 175 -28.67 13.47 -21.64
N ARG A 176 -28.25 14.72 -21.58
CA ARG A 176 -29.15 15.88 -21.88
C ARG A 176 -29.50 15.99 -23.36
N TRP A 177 -28.68 15.46 -24.25
CA TRP A 177 -28.86 15.58 -25.70
C TRP A 177 -29.47 14.31 -26.35
N ASN A 178 -29.77 13.28 -25.58
CA ASN A 178 -30.51 12.07 -26.00
C ASN A 178 -31.91 12.01 -25.38
#